data_c8c9e4d52ec82543577e5fed1fb1f75e
#
_entry.id   c8c9e4d52ec82543577e5fed1fb1f75e
#
_cell.length_a   1.000
_cell.length_b   1.000
_cell.length_c   1.000
_cell.angle_alpha   90.00
_cell.angle_beta   90.00
_cell.angle_gamma   90.00
#
_symmetry.space_group_name_H-M   'P 1'
#
loop_
_entity.id
_entity.type
_entity.pdbx_description
1 polymer ?
#
loop_
_entity_poly.entity_id
_entity_poly.type
_entity_poly.pdbx_seq_one_letter_code
_entity_poly.pdbx_strand_id
1 'polypeptide(L)'
;MSNPSSKYDAAGNSGIINIKTKKSLKMGLNGSIMIGATAGFFPKDGNVYVQPKSQHSLNFNYRKNKINLFGNYNPNFNKRRNELTILRKFYNEDGTVNASAVLGTDFTGRGDNHSAKLGADYYINNKNVLGVAFTGFGFFGDFAPSTLSNIYNPDGSLQSGLYSTTDNNIKFRNYTANINYKHSFDSLGREFTIDM
;
A
#
# COMPACT_ATOMS: atom_id res chain seq x y z
N MET A 1 14.91 -24.33 5.21
CA MET A 1 14.42 -25.23 4.15
C MET A 1 14.66 -24.56 2.81
N SER A 2 15.39 -25.19 1.92
CA SER A 2 15.77 -24.64 0.62
C SER A 2 14.71 -24.79 -0.48
N ASN A 3 13.68 -25.61 -0.25
CA ASN A 3 12.52 -25.75 -1.13
C ASN A 3 11.23 -25.57 -0.33
N PRO A 4 10.51 -24.46 -0.53
CA PRO A 4 9.22 -24.25 0.10
C PRO A 4 8.20 -25.27 -0.45
N SER A 5 7.33 -25.79 0.44
CA SER A 5 6.22 -26.65 0.03
C SER A 5 5.22 -25.86 -0.80
N SER A 6 4.38 -26.55 -1.61
CA SER A 6 3.33 -25.95 -2.45
C SER A 6 2.31 -25.08 -1.70
N LYS A 7 2.33 -25.10 -0.38
CA LYS A 7 1.54 -24.20 0.50
C LYS A 7 2.00 -22.73 0.43
N TYR A 8 3.22 -22.47 -0.04
CA TYR A 8 3.80 -21.14 -0.08
C TYR A 8 4.12 -20.79 -1.52
N ASP A 9 3.58 -19.70 -2.00
CA ASP A 9 3.90 -19.18 -3.33
C ASP A 9 5.37 -18.75 -3.35
N ALA A 10 6.21 -19.59 -3.92
CA ALA A 10 7.66 -19.43 -3.92
C ALA A 10 8.13 -18.93 -5.28
N ALA A 11 7.91 -17.65 -5.55
CA ALA A 11 8.57 -16.96 -6.64
C ALA A 11 9.99 -16.56 -6.20
N GLY A 12 10.98 -17.42 -6.42
CA GLY A 12 12.38 -17.09 -6.22
C GLY A 12 13.19 -18.14 -5.41
N ASN A 13 14.52 -18.07 -5.53
CA ASN A 13 15.49 -18.93 -4.81
C ASN A 13 15.69 -18.57 -3.33
N SER A 14 14.78 -17.84 -2.71
CA SER A 14 14.86 -17.38 -1.34
C SER A 14 14.12 -18.34 -0.41
N GLY A 15 14.72 -18.70 0.71
CA GLY A 15 14.07 -19.52 1.73
C GLY A 15 12.90 -18.80 2.40
N ILE A 16 11.98 -19.57 2.98
CA ILE A 16 10.84 -19.03 3.74
C ILE A 16 11.17 -18.98 5.22
N ILE A 17 11.01 -17.82 5.84
CA ILE A 17 11.03 -17.64 7.28
C ILE A 17 9.60 -17.72 7.80
N ASN A 18 9.23 -18.82 8.44
CA ASN A 18 7.93 -18.97 9.07
C ASN A 18 8.00 -18.52 10.54
N ILE A 19 7.49 -17.31 10.82
CA ILE A 19 7.42 -16.77 12.19
C ILE A 19 6.09 -17.22 12.81
N LYS A 20 6.14 -18.20 13.69
CA LYS A 20 4.99 -18.59 14.54
C LYS A 20 5.00 -17.75 15.81
N THR A 21 4.13 -16.78 15.91
CA THR A 21 3.92 -16.01 17.14
C THR A 21 3.26 -16.89 18.21
N LYS A 22 3.73 -16.77 19.44
CA LYS A 22 3.12 -17.47 20.58
C LYS A 22 1.73 -16.88 20.81
N LYS A 23 0.68 -17.70 20.71
CA LYS A 23 -0.69 -17.24 20.99
C LYS A 23 -0.76 -16.79 22.45
N SER A 24 -1.07 -15.51 22.66
CA SER A 24 -1.37 -15.02 24.02
C SER A 24 -2.66 -15.68 24.51
N LEU A 25 -2.58 -16.42 25.61
CA LEU A 25 -3.74 -16.99 26.30
C LEU A 25 -4.41 -15.98 27.24
N LYS A 26 -3.94 -14.73 27.26
CA LYS A 26 -4.50 -13.70 28.15
C LYS A 26 -5.94 -13.43 27.78
N MET A 27 -6.83 -13.57 28.74
CA MET A 27 -8.23 -13.16 28.65
C MET A 27 -8.35 -11.65 28.78
N GLY A 28 -9.44 -11.06 28.25
CA GLY A 28 -9.71 -9.64 28.31
C GLY A 28 -9.42 -8.91 27.01
N LEU A 29 -9.43 -7.59 27.09
CA LEU A 29 -9.17 -6.69 25.98
C LEU A 29 -7.70 -6.26 26.00
N ASN A 30 -7.04 -6.43 24.86
CA ASN A 30 -5.70 -5.91 24.59
C ASN A 30 -5.76 -5.10 23.29
N GLY A 31 -4.99 -4.03 23.22
CA GLY A 31 -4.97 -3.22 22.01
C GLY A 31 -3.85 -2.20 22.02
N SER A 32 -3.68 -1.54 20.90
CA SER A 32 -2.74 -0.43 20.73
C SER A 32 -3.33 0.61 19.78
N ILE A 33 -3.02 1.85 20.07
CA ILE A 33 -3.33 2.99 19.21
C ILE A 33 -1.99 3.65 18.88
N MET A 34 -1.77 3.92 17.60
CA MET A 34 -0.64 4.71 17.11
C MET A 34 -1.19 5.89 16.32
N ILE A 35 -0.65 7.07 16.58
CA ILE A 35 -0.94 8.30 15.85
C ILE A 35 0.40 8.86 15.41
N GLY A 36 0.60 8.99 14.10
CA GLY A 36 1.79 9.56 13.49
C GLY A 36 1.44 10.69 12.55
N ALA A 37 2.22 11.76 12.62
CA ALA A 37 2.16 12.87 11.67
C ALA A 37 3.56 13.20 11.19
N THR A 38 3.70 13.49 9.90
CA THR A 38 4.95 13.91 9.27
C THR A 38 4.68 15.03 8.28
N ALA A 39 5.69 15.83 7.99
CA ALA A 39 5.63 16.85 6.96
C ALA A 39 6.84 16.69 6.03
N GLY A 40 6.58 16.57 4.74
CA GLY A 40 7.58 16.75 3.70
C GLY A 40 7.65 18.23 3.30
N PHE A 41 8.83 18.68 2.88
CA PHE A 41 9.04 20.04 2.39
C PHE A 41 9.53 19.95 0.94
N PHE A 42 8.85 20.67 0.06
CA PHE A 42 9.19 20.69 -1.36
C PHE A 42 9.50 22.13 -1.75
N PRO A 43 10.79 22.50 -1.89
CA PRO A 43 11.19 23.83 -2.33
C PRO A 43 10.99 23.95 -3.85
N LYS A 44 10.35 25.04 -4.29
CA LYS A 44 10.15 25.35 -5.70
C LYS A 44 9.98 26.86 -5.89
N ASP A 45 10.70 27.43 -6.85
CA ASP A 45 10.59 28.86 -7.24
C ASP A 45 10.64 29.83 -6.05
N GLY A 46 11.56 29.58 -5.09
CA GLY A 46 11.72 30.39 -3.89
C GLY A 46 10.64 30.15 -2.81
N ASN A 47 9.65 29.30 -3.06
CA ASN A 47 8.62 28.91 -2.10
C ASN A 47 8.90 27.50 -1.51
N VAL A 48 8.39 27.25 -0.32
CA VAL A 48 8.43 25.94 0.30
C VAL A 48 7.00 25.42 0.46
N TYR A 49 6.69 24.34 -0.24
CA TYR A 49 5.41 23.68 -0.17
C TYR A 49 5.44 22.57 0.88
N VAL A 50 4.53 22.63 1.84
CA VAL A 50 4.42 21.63 2.89
C VAL A 50 3.55 20.49 2.41
N GLN A 51 4.03 19.25 2.59
CA GLN A 51 3.34 18.00 2.25
C GLN A 51 2.99 17.27 3.54
N PRO A 52 1.85 17.55 4.15
CA PRO A 52 1.44 16.87 5.37
C PRO A 52 1.06 15.41 5.07
N LYS A 53 1.46 14.53 5.98
CA LYS A 53 1.14 13.10 5.96
C LYS A 53 0.77 12.68 7.36
N SER A 54 -0.20 11.78 7.50
CA SER A 54 -0.51 11.20 8.78
C SER A 54 -0.80 9.71 8.64
N GLN A 55 -0.35 8.94 9.61
CA GLN A 55 -0.52 7.49 9.69
C GLN A 55 -1.08 7.15 11.05
N HIS A 56 -2.13 6.37 11.05
CA HIS A 56 -2.77 5.94 12.29
C HIS A 56 -2.91 4.43 12.27
N SER A 57 -2.89 3.82 13.44
CA SER A 57 -3.15 2.40 13.59
C SER A 57 -3.93 2.16 14.88
N LEU A 58 -5.02 1.45 14.74
CA LEU A 58 -5.79 0.90 15.84
C LEU A 58 -5.73 -0.62 15.74
N ASN A 59 -5.30 -1.29 16.80
CA ASN A 59 -5.33 -2.74 16.88
C ASN A 59 -6.05 -3.13 18.16
N PHE A 60 -6.87 -4.17 18.10
CA PHE A 60 -7.49 -4.74 19.27
C PHE A 60 -7.59 -6.26 19.18
N ASN A 61 -7.59 -6.89 20.33
CA ASN A 61 -7.89 -8.29 20.53
C ASN A 61 -8.68 -8.44 21.83
N TYR A 62 -9.84 -9.03 21.76
CA TYR A 62 -10.70 -9.31 22.91
C TYR A 62 -10.97 -10.81 23.02
N ARG A 63 -10.53 -11.42 24.10
CA ARG A 63 -10.73 -12.84 24.36
C ARG A 63 -11.54 -13.08 25.62
N LYS A 64 -12.64 -13.82 25.47
CA LYS A 64 -13.48 -14.27 26.59
C LYS A 64 -13.96 -15.69 26.32
N ASN A 65 -13.70 -16.60 27.26
CA ASN A 65 -14.09 -18.00 27.17
C ASN A 65 -13.65 -18.63 25.83
N LYS A 66 -14.60 -19.04 25.00
CA LYS A 66 -14.39 -19.71 23.72
C LYS A 66 -14.32 -18.74 22.52
N ILE A 67 -14.42 -17.45 22.75
CA ILE A 67 -14.46 -16.45 21.68
C ILE A 67 -13.23 -15.55 21.77
N ASN A 68 -12.62 -15.30 20.61
CA ASN A 68 -11.59 -14.30 20.44
C ASN A 68 -12.00 -13.38 19.27
N LEU A 69 -12.21 -12.11 19.54
CA LEU A 69 -12.45 -11.07 18.56
C LEU A 69 -11.17 -10.29 18.34
N PHE A 70 -10.84 -10.02 17.10
CA PHE A 70 -9.65 -9.25 16.78
C PHE A 70 -9.89 -8.33 15.58
N GLY A 71 -9.12 -7.27 15.53
CA GLY A 71 -9.19 -6.37 14.40
C GLY A 71 -8.10 -5.32 14.40
N ASN A 72 -7.95 -4.71 13.23
CA ASN A 72 -7.13 -3.54 13.05
C ASN A 72 -7.77 -2.58 12.05
N TYR A 73 -7.42 -1.31 12.17
CA TYR A 73 -7.74 -0.28 11.21
C TYR A 73 -6.57 0.68 11.07
N ASN A 74 -6.09 0.85 9.83
CA ASN A 74 -4.87 1.60 9.55
C ASN A 74 -5.16 2.63 8.43
N PRO A 75 -5.68 3.81 8.77
CA PRO A 75 -5.80 4.90 7.81
C PRO A 75 -4.46 5.62 7.62
N ASN A 76 -4.22 6.06 6.39
CA ASN A 76 -3.04 6.81 6.01
C ASN A 76 -3.46 7.91 5.04
N PHE A 77 -3.13 9.15 5.37
CA PHE A 77 -3.46 10.34 4.61
C PHE A 77 -2.18 11.00 4.10
N ASN A 78 -2.09 11.19 2.79
CA ASN A 78 -0.89 11.72 2.16
C ASN A 78 -1.23 12.86 1.20
N LYS A 79 -0.58 13.99 1.39
CA LYS A 79 -0.49 15.03 0.36
C LYS A 79 0.93 14.99 -0.23
N ARG A 80 1.04 15.02 -1.55
CA ARG A 80 2.33 14.96 -2.24
C ARG A 80 2.38 15.96 -3.40
N ARG A 81 3.59 16.38 -3.69
CA ARG A 81 3.95 17.11 -4.90
C ARG A 81 5.24 16.53 -5.44
N ASN A 82 5.31 16.29 -6.71
CA ASN A 82 6.49 15.83 -7.42
C ASN A 82 6.65 16.62 -8.70
N GLU A 83 7.87 16.78 -9.17
CA GLU A 83 8.17 17.29 -10.50
C GLU A 83 8.89 16.21 -11.32
N LEU A 84 8.55 16.16 -12.58
CA LEU A 84 9.22 15.33 -13.58
C LEU A 84 9.59 16.20 -14.76
N THR A 85 10.89 16.24 -15.10
CA THR A 85 11.36 16.89 -16.29
C THR A 85 11.93 15.82 -17.24
N ILE A 86 11.41 15.77 -18.45
CA ILE A 86 11.89 14.87 -19.50
C ILE A 86 12.50 15.73 -20.60
N LEU A 87 13.75 15.45 -20.91
CA LEU A 87 14.47 16.04 -22.04
C LEU A 87 14.61 14.98 -23.13
N ARG A 88 14.14 15.27 -24.34
CA ARG A 88 14.25 14.38 -25.50
C ARG A 88 14.86 15.13 -26.65
N LYS A 89 15.85 14.53 -27.33
CA LYS A 89 16.43 15.02 -28.57
C LYS A 89 15.99 14.13 -29.72
N PHE A 90 15.66 14.75 -30.84
CA PHE A 90 15.35 14.09 -32.10
C PHE A 90 16.52 14.36 -33.06
N TYR A 91 16.93 13.34 -33.78
CA TYR A 91 18.09 13.40 -34.66
C TYR A 91 17.70 13.13 -36.11
N ASN A 92 18.38 13.77 -37.03
CA ASN A 92 18.36 13.46 -38.47
C ASN A 92 19.14 12.14 -38.74
N GLU A 93 19.04 11.60 -39.95
CA GLU A 93 19.80 10.42 -40.37
C GLU A 93 21.31 10.61 -40.30
N ASP A 94 21.78 11.85 -40.49
CA ASP A 94 23.19 12.23 -40.40
C ASP A 94 23.71 12.40 -38.96
N GLY A 95 22.85 12.18 -37.92
CA GLY A 95 23.19 12.31 -36.52
C GLY A 95 23.13 13.74 -35.98
N THR A 96 22.76 14.73 -36.77
CA THR A 96 22.55 16.11 -36.28
C THR A 96 21.22 16.23 -35.52
N VAL A 97 21.15 17.16 -34.57
CA VAL A 97 19.90 17.40 -33.82
C VAL A 97 18.91 18.10 -34.74
N ASN A 98 17.74 17.50 -34.93
CA ASN A 98 16.62 18.06 -35.67
C ASN A 98 15.71 18.93 -34.80
N ALA A 99 15.41 18.44 -33.59
CA ALA A 99 14.59 19.14 -32.60
C ALA A 99 14.90 18.66 -31.18
N SER A 100 14.51 19.42 -30.19
CA SER A 100 14.51 18.95 -28.82
C SER A 100 13.16 19.24 -28.14
N ALA A 101 12.71 18.34 -27.26
CA ALA A 101 11.51 18.52 -26.48
C ALA A 101 11.85 18.55 -24.99
N VAL A 102 11.28 19.52 -24.28
CA VAL A 102 11.36 19.64 -22.82
C VAL A 102 9.94 19.53 -22.27
N LEU A 103 9.69 18.47 -21.50
CA LEU A 103 8.42 18.25 -20.85
C LEU A 103 8.61 18.43 -19.34
N GLY A 104 8.00 19.44 -18.78
CA GLY A 104 7.97 19.68 -17.32
C GLY A 104 6.58 19.35 -16.78
N THR A 105 6.47 18.35 -15.92
CA THR A 105 5.20 17.97 -15.28
C THR A 105 5.28 18.23 -13.79
N ASP A 106 4.34 19.00 -13.27
CA ASP A 106 4.11 19.20 -11.85
C ASP A 106 2.95 18.32 -11.40
N PHE A 107 3.25 17.33 -10.56
CA PHE A 107 2.27 16.42 -9.99
C PHE A 107 1.88 16.89 -8.60
N THR A 108 0.67 17.35 -8.44
CA THR A 108 0.08 17.61 -7.13
C THR A 108 -1.03 16.61 -6.87
N GLY A 109 -1.17 16.18 -5.62
CA GLY A 109 -2.24 15.25 -5.30
C GLY A 109 -2.35 14.90 -3.83
N ARG A 110 -3.48 14.30 -3.54
CA ARG A 110 -3.82 13.71 -2.26
C ARG A 110 -4.14 12.23 -2.48
N GLY A 111 -3.73 11.37 -1.54
CA GLY A 111 -4.07 9.95 -1.56
C GLY A 111 -4.33 9.46 -0.15
N ASP A 112 -5.52 8.96 0.10
CA ASP A 112 -5.97 8.42 1.36
C ASP A 112 -6.10 6.89 1.23
N ASN A 113 -5.41 6.16 2.10
CA ASN A 113 -5.47 4.71 2.17
C ASN A 113 -6.18 4.29 3.45
N HIS A 114 -7.06 3.33 3.34
CA HIS A 114 -7.74 2.72 4.47
C HIS A 114 -7.58 1.21 4.38
N SER A 115 -7.03 0.59 5.40
CA SER A 115 -7.05 -0.86 5.53
C SER A 115 -7.67 -1.27 6.86
N ALA A 116 -8.54 -2.26 6.81
CA ALA A 116 -9.22 -2.78 7.98
C ALA A 116 -9.27 -4.30 7.93
N LYS A 117 -9.15 -4.93 9.09
CA LYS A 117 -9.40 -6.35 9.28
C LYS A 117 -10.22 -6.54 10.54
N LEU A 118 -11.28 -7.33 10.45
CA LEU A 118 -12.06 -7.80 11.58
C LEU A 118 -12.15 -9.33 11.52
N GLY A 119 -12.04 -9.98 12.66
CA GLY A 119 -12.14 -11.42 12.69
C GLY A 119 -12.59 -11.93 14.04
N ALA A 120 -13.05 -13.18 14.02
CA ALA A 120 -13.47 -13.91 15.20
C ALA A 120 -12.99 -15.36 15.13
N ASP A 121 -12.40 -15.85 16.24
CA ASP A 121 -12.11 -17.27 16.41
C ASP A 121 -13.08 -17.84 17.45
N TYR A 122 -13.65 -18.99 17.15
CA TYR A 122 -14.44 -19.79 18.08
C TYR A 122 -13.72 -21.08 18.45
N TYR A 123 -13.31 -21.19 19.70
CA TYR A 123 -12.66 -22.38 20.25
C TYR A 123 -13.72 -23.40 20.66
N ILE A 124 -14.07 -24.29 19.74
CA ILE A 124 -15.06 -25.35 19.98
C ILE A 124 -14.61 -26.18 21.19
N ASN A 125 -13.33 -26.57 21.18
CA ASN A 125 -12.62 -27.24 22.26
C ASN A 125 -11.09 -26.96 22.13
N ASN A 126 -10.27 -27.63 22.97
CA ASN A 126 -8.82 -27.45 22.98
C ASN A 126 -8.11 -27.86 21.69
N LYS A 127 -8.77 -28.65 20.85
CA LYS A 127 -8.21 -29.16 19.59
C LYS A 127 -8.82 -28.53 18.34
N ASN A 128 -9.99 -27.92 18.44
CA ASN A 128 -10.77 -27.46 17.30
C ASN A 128 -11.05 -25.96 17.41
N VAL A 129 -10.69 -25.21 16.36
CA VAL A 129 -10.93 -23.78 16.24
C VAL A 129 -11.55 -23.48 14.88
N LEU A 130 -12.64 -22.74 14.89
CA LEU A 130 -13.24 -22.15 13.70
C LEU A 130 -12.98 -20.65 13.69
N GLY A 131 -12.46 -20.12 12.61
CA GLY A 131 -12.17 -18.69 12.46
C GLY A 131 -12.91 -18.11 11.25
N VAL A 132 -13.28 -16.85 11.36
CA VAL A 132 -13.76 -16.03 10.26
C VAL A 132 -13.02 -14.71 10.27
N ALA A 133 -12.67 -14.17 9.11
CA ALA A 133 -12.04 -12.88 8.98
C ALA A 133 -12.55 -12.15 7.75
N PHE A 134 -12.74 -10.84 7.89
CA PHE A 134 -13.06 -9.92 6.82
C PHE A 134 -11.96 -8.87 6.74
N THR A 135 -11.43 -8.65 5.53
CA THR A 135 -10.41 -7.64 5.26
C THR A 135 -10.92 -6.69 4.20
N GLY A 136 -10.75 -5.40 4.42
CA GLY A 136 -11.08 -4.35 3.46
C GLY A 136 -9.88 -3.45 3.22
N PHE A 137 -9.71 -3.04 1.98
CA PHE A 137 -8.76 -2.03 1.57
C PHE A 137 -9.47 -1.01 0.68
N GLY A 138 -9.21 0.28 0.91
CA GLY A 138 -9.67 1.38 0.08
C GLY A 138 -8.54 2.35 -0.20
N PHE A 139 -8.45 2.81 -1.44
CA PHE A 139 -7.62 3.93 -1.85
C PHE A 139 -8.51 4.98 -2.51
N PHE A 140 -8.34 6.23 -2.09
CA PHE A 140 -9.04 7.40 -2.61
C PHE A 140 -7.99 8.46 -2.94
N GLY A 141 -7.87 8.80 -4.20
CA GLY A 141 -6.84 9.73 -4.67
C GLY A 141 -7.39 10.78 -5.61
N ASP A 142 -6.98 12.01 -5.39
CA ASP A 142 -7.21 13.15 -6.29
C ASP A 142 -5.84 13.64 -6.76
N PHE A 143 -5.60 13.59 -8.07
CA PHE A 143 -4.32 13.97 -8.67
C PHE A 143 -4.56 14.94 -9.83
N ALA A 144 -3.89 16.08 -9.77
CA ALA A 144 -3.99 17.14 -10.75
C ALA A 144 -2.60 17.44 -11.36
N PRO A 145 -2.10 16.59 -12.28
CA PRO A 145 -0.86 16.89 -13.01
C PRO A 145 -1.09 18.03 -14.00
N SER A 146 -0.12 18.94 -14.06
CA SER A 146 -0.01 19.96 -15.10
C SER A 146 1.31 19.80 -15.85
N THR A 147 1.26 19.78 -17.17
CA THR A 147 2.41 19.56 -18.03
C THR A 147 2.59 20.71 -19.00
N LEU A 148 3.78 21.27 -19.03
CA LEU A 148 4.24 22.17 -20.07
C LEU A 148 5.20 21.40 -20.97
N SER A 149 4.86 21.27 -22.25
CA SER A 149 5.65 20.60 -23.28
C SER A 149 6.12 21.64 -24.29
N ASN A 150 7.41 21.90 -24.34
CA ASN A 150 8.02 22.82 -25.29
C ASN A 150 8.88 22.03 -26.29
N ILE A 151 8.73 22.36 -27.58
CA ILE A 151 9.55 21.85 -28.67
C ILE A 151 10.40 23.01 -29.17
N TYR A 152 11.69 22.73 -29.34
CA TYR A 152 12.70 23.70 -29.77
C TYR A 152 13.34 23.26 -31.09
N ASN A 153 13.61 24.22 -31.95
CA ASN A 153 14.39 24.04 -33.16
C ASN A 153 15.87 23.72 -32.83
N PRO A 154 16.69 23.28 -33.81
CA PRO A 154 18.11 23.03 -33.59
C PRO A 154 18.89 24.25 -33.08
N ASP A 155 18.48 25.46 -33.45
CA ASP A 155 19.07 26.73 -33.03
C ASP A 155 18.64 27.14 -31.57
N GLY A 156 17.81 26.34 -30.92
CA GLY A 156 17.31 26.61 -29.58
C GLY A 156 16.08 27.52 -29.51
N SER A 157 15.58 28.01 -30.64
CA SER A 157 14.35 28.81 -30.66
C SER A 157 13.13 27.94 -30.40
N LEU A 158 12.13 28.48 -29.70
CA LEU A 158 10.88 27.77 -29.39
C LEU A 158 10.07 27.57 -30.68
N GLN A 159 9.83 26.32 -31.07
CA GLN A 159 9.02 25.94 -32.21
C GLN A 159 7.53 25.91 -31.86
N SER A 160 7.20 25.23 -30.71
CA SER A 160 5.83 25.11 -30.25
C SER A 160 5.79 24.82 -28.73
N GLY A 161 4.70 25.19 -28.09
CA GLY A 161 4.44 24.91 -26.70
C GLY A 161 3.00 24.43 -26.48
N LEU A 162 2.84 23.44 -25.63
CA LEU A 162 1.54 22.92 -25.22
C LEU A 162 1.49 22.88 -23.69
N TYR A 163 0.45 23.45 -23.12
CA TYR A 163 0.13 23.30 -21.70
C TYR A 163 -1.11 22.42 -21.56
N SER A 164 -1.01 21.41 -20.73
CA SER A 164 -2.12 20.50 -20.43
C SER A 164 -2.29 20.31 -18.93
N THR A 165 -3.53 20.19 -18.51
CA THR A 165 -3.92 19.85 -17.14
C THR A 165 -4.83 18.64 -17.14
N THR A 166 -4.76 17.83 -16.10
CA THR A 166 -5.60 16.63 -15.97
C THR A 166 -6.08 16.55 -14.52
N ASP A 167 -7.36 16.26 -14.35
CA ASP A 167 -7.94 15.92 -13.04
C ASP A 167 -8.24 14.42 -13.01
N ASN A 168 -7.57 13.71 -12.12
CA ASN A 168 -7.78 12.28 -11.91
C ASN A 168 -8.36 12.03 -10.54
N ASN A 169 -9.56 11.46 -10.47
CA ASN A 169 -10.15 10.94 -9.26
C ASN A 169 -10.09 9.41 -9.28
N ILE A 170 -9.30 8.83 -8.39
CA ILE A 170 -9.06 7.39 -8.32
C ILE A 170 -9.77 6.85 -7.09
N LYS A 171 -10.62 5.85 -7.29
CA LYS A 171 -11.29 5.11 -6.21
C LYS A 171 -11.08 3.64 -6.43
N PHE A 172 -10.34 3.02 -5.52
CA PHE A 172 -10.11 1.59 -5.51
C PHE A 172 -10.59 0.99 -4.20
N ARG A 173 -11.27 -0.16 -4.28
CA ARG A 173 -11.73 -0.92 -3.11
C ARG A 173 -11.54 -2.40 -3.35
N ASN A 174 -11.08 -3.08 -2.31
CA ASN A 174 -10.95 -4.53 -2.31
C ASN A 174 -11.48 -5.08 -0.98
N TYR A 175 -12.21 -6.16 -1.03
CA TYR A 175 -12.75 -6.84 0.15
C TYR A 175 -12.51 -8.33 0.01
N THR A 176 -12.11 -8.94 1.12
CA THR A 176 -11.86 -10.37 1.20
C THR A 176 -12.52 -10.91 2.46
N ALA A 177 -13.21 -12.02 2.34
CA ALA A 177 -13.72 -12.83 3.44
C ALA A 177 -12.95 -14.14 3.47
N ASN A 178 -12.62 -14.62 4.65
CA ASN A 178 -11.95 -15.89 4.85
C ASN A 178 -12.62 -16.65 5.98
N ILE A 179 -12.80 -17.96 5.79
CA ILE A 179 -13.26 -18.90 6.80
C ILE A 179 -12.18 -19.95 6.95
N ASN A 180 -11.75 -20.20 8.18
CA ASN A 180 -10.75 -21.21 8.45
C ASN A 180 -11.19 -22.16 9.56
N TYR A 181 -10.80 -23.42 9.41
CA TYR A 181 -10.94 -24.43 10.44
C TYR A 181 -9.59 -25.07 10.74
N LYS A 182 -9.29 -25.23 12.01
CA LYS A 182 -8.06 -25.85 12.48
C LYS A 182 -8.39 -26.98 13.45
N HIS A 183 -7.80 -28.17 13.20
CA HIS A 183 -7.78 -29.30 14.09
C HIS A 183 -6.33 -29.62 14.51
N SER A 184 -6.07 -29.72 15.82
CA SER A 184 -4.79 -30.13 16.37
C SER A 184 -4.87 -31.56 16.87
N PHE A 185 -4.11 -32.48 16.25
CA PHE A 185 -4.12 -33.91 16.62
C PHE A 185 -3.44 -34.15 17.96
N ASP A 186 -2.31 -33.48 18.18
CA ASP A 186 -1.48 -33.65 19.38
C ASP A 186 -0.73 -32.37 19.79
N SER A 187 0.06 -32.49 20.88
CA SER A 187 0.92 -31.40 21.39
C SER A 187 2.24 -31.26 20.61
N LEU A 188 2.58 -32.22 19.73
CA LEU A 188 3.82 -32.23 18.94
C LEU A 188 3.70 -31.36 17.68
N GLY A 189 2.55 -30.74 17.45
CA GLY A 189 2.33 -29.79 16.38
C GLY A 189 1.75 -30.38 15.10
N ARG A 190 1.25 -31.63 15.13
CA ARG A 190 0.47 -32.18 14.01
C ARG A 190 -0.88 -31.49 13.96
N GLU A 191 -1.19 -30.87 12.83
CA GLU A 191 -2.41 -30.10 12.65
C GLU A 191 -2.98 -30.27 11.25
N PHE A 192 -4.30 -30.17 11.15
CA PHE A 192 -5.05 -30.09 9.90
C PHE A 192 -5.70 -28.72 9.82
N THR A 193 -5.58 -28.03 8.69
CA THR A 193 -6.21 -26.71 8.45
C THR A 193 -6.93 -26.71 7.11
N ILE A 194 -8.10 -26.08 7.10
CA ILE A 194 -8.85 -25.73 5.89
C ILE A 194 -8.99 -24.21 5.90
N ASP A 195 -8.66 -23.58 4.79
CA ASP A 195 -8.81 -22.14 4.55
C ASP A 195 -9.59 -21.94 3.25
N MET A 196 -10.63 -21.10 3.27
CA MET A 196 -11.47 -20.74 2.12
C MET A 196 -11.62 -19.22 2.03
#